data_13e7e44287473de17d788d514dfcae6c
#
_entry.id   13e7e44287473de17d788d514dfcae6c
#
_cell.length_a   1.000
_cell.length_b   1.000
_cell.length_c   1.000
_cell.angle_alpha   90.00
_cell.angle_beta   90.00
_cell.angle_gamma   90.00
#
_symmetry.space_group_name_H-M   'P 1'
#
loop_
_entity.id
_entity.type
_entity.pdbx_description
1 polymer ?
#
loop_
_entity_poly.entity_id
_entity_poly.type
_entity_poly.pdbx_seq_one_letter_code
_entity_poly.pdbx_strand_id
1 'polypeptide(L)'
;MPQQPSTRRIAVVIPCYRVASHLAGVLARIGSEVTCIYCVIDDCPDGSCEVAKKSQSLDSRIQVLNLDRNCGVGHAFITGTTHALDDGMEIIVKLDGDGQMAPEKIPALVEPLLSAEADFSKGNRFFHLEDLQSMPLIRMLGNAGLSLLSKLSTGYWNLFDPTNGFIAIRAETAKRIPWDKIHRRYFFESDLLFRLNTLRAVVVDVPMKSHYANERSNLSIVTAAIQFPYYHVRNFLKRIFYCYFLREFNIASLYLMLSIGLIGFGTSFGLVNWIRGYELNQLASAGTVMFAALPLILGWQALLSFFAFDVGNVPKKPTRSSASSVADV
;
A
#
# COMPACT_ATOMS: atom_id res chain seq x y z
N MET A 1 32.80 -19.43 -18.68
CA MET A 1 31.69 -20.35 -18.31
C MET A 1 30.46 -19.51 -18.06
N PRO A 2 29.34 -19.70 -18.73
CA PRO A 2 28.12 -18.98 -18.42
C PRO A 2 27.70 -19.42 -17.02
N GLN A 3 27.60 -18.46 -16.09
CA GLN A 3 27.00 -18.67 -14.79
C GLN A 3 25.57 -19.16 -15.02
N GLN A 4 25.25 -20.37 -14.53
CA GLN A 4 23.87 -20.81 -14.44
C GLN A 4 23.06 -19.73 -13.70
N PRO A 5 21.88 -19.33 -14.19
CA PRO A 5 21.04 -18.38 -13.47
C PRO A 5 20.77 -19.01 -12.11
N SER A 6 21.28 -18.39 -11.04
CA SER A 6 20.93 -18.78 -9.68
C SER A 6 19.42 -18.66 -9.59
N THR A 7 18.74 -19.80 -9.48
CA THR A 7 17.29 -19.85 -9.29
C THR A 7 16.99 -19.08 -8.01
N ARG A 8 16.48 -17.86 -8.14
CA ARG A 8 16.14 -17.03 -6.97
C ARG A 8 15.08 -17.72 -6.15
N ARG A 9 15.27 -17.72 -4.83
CA ARG A 9 14.38 -18.41 -3.90
C ARG A 9 13.12 -17.58 -3.67
N ILE A 10 11.98 -18.03 -4.18
CA ILE A 10 10.68 -17.37 -4.08
C ILE A 10 9.82 -18.09 -3.06
N ALA A 11 9.30 -17.35 -2.08
CA ALA A 11 8.31 -17.83 -1.13
C ALA A 11 6.92 -17.28 -1.47
N VAL A 12 5.88 -18.08 -1.24
CA VAL A 12 4.49 -17.63 -1.24
C VAL A 12 3.94 -17.71 0.17
N VAL A 13 3.35 -16.65 0.68
CA VAL A 13 2.64 -16.59 1.96
C VAL A 13 1.15 -16.52 1.70
N ILE A 14 0.40 -17.47 2.23
CA ILE A 14 -1.05 -17.57 2.09
C ILE A 14 -1.70 -17.42 3.47
N PRO A 15 -2.26 -16.24 3.80
CA PRO A 15 -3.12 -16.09 4.97
C PRO A 15 -4.38 -16.95 4.81
N CYS A 16 -4.63 -17.86 5.74
CA CYS A 16 -5.73 -18.81 5.70
C CYS A 16 -6.75 -18.52 6.81
N TYR A 17 -7.90 -17.98 6.42
CA TYR A 17 -9.06 -17.80 7.30
C TYR A 17 -10.35 -17.98 6.49
N ARG A 18 -11.09 -19.06 6.75
CA ARG A 18 -12.32 -19.46 6.04
C ARG A 18 -12.11 -19.63 4.52
N VAL A 19 -11.06 -20.38 4.15
CA VAL A 19 -10.66 -20.65 2.76
C VAL A 19 -10.63 -22.14 2.42
N ALA A 20 -11.16 -23.02 3.27
CA ALA A 20 -11.09 -24.47 3.09
C ALA A 20 -11.60 -24.95 1.73
N SER A 21 -12.66 -24.31 1.19
CA SER A 21 -13.26 -24.65 -0.10
C SER A 21 -12.37 -24.40 -1.32
N HIS A 22 -11.43 -23.43 -1.22
CA HIS A 22 -10.63 -22.97 -2.35
C HIS A 22 -9.14 -23.28 -2.20
N LEU A 23 -8.65 -23.45 -0.97
CA LEU A 23 -7.24 -23.55 -0.66
C LEU A 23 -6.51 -24.64 -1.45
N ALA A 24 -7.08 -25.86 -1.53
CA ALA A 24 -6.45 -26.96 -2.27
C ALA A 24 -6.29 -26.64 -3.76
N GLY A 25 -7.31 -26.00 -4.37
CA GLY A 25 -7.26 -25.58 -5.77
C GLY A 25 -6.26 -24.43 -6.01
N VAL A 26 -6.08 -23.53 -5.05
CA VAL A 26 -5.06 -22.46 -5.11
C VAL A 26 -3.67 -23.08 -5.05
N LEU A 27 -3.41 -23.95 -4.07
CA LEU A 27 -2.12 -24.60 -3.88
C LEU A 27 -1.69 -25.42 -5.09
N ALA A 28 -2.60 -26.18 -5.70
CA ALA A 28 -2.32 -27.02 -6.87
C ALA A 28 -1.91 -26.21 -8.13
N ARG A 29 -2.24 -24.92 -8.20
CA ARG A 29 -1.92 -24.03 -9.33
C ARG A 29 -0.65 -23.21 -9.14
N ILE A 30 0.01 -23.29 -7.97
CA ILE A 30 1.29 -22.62 -7.73
C ILE A 30 2.39 -23.37 -8.50
N GLY A 31 3.06 -22.65 -9.41
CA GLY A 31 4.07 -23.21 -10.30
C GLY A 31 5.35 -23.64 -9.59
N SER A 32 6.23 -24.29 -10.36
CA SER A 32 7.51 -24.82 -9.86
C SER A 32 8.58 -23.75 -9.59
N GLU A 33 8.36 -22.52 -10.03
CA GLU A 33 9.22 -21.36 -9.73
C GLU A 33 9.22 -21.00 -8.24
N VAL A 34 8.18 -21.40 -7.49
CA VAL A 34 8.04 -21.16 -6.05
C VAL A 34 8.81 -22.21 -5.28
N THR A 35 9.72 -21.76 -4.41
CA THR A 35 10.58 -22.63 -3.59
C THR A 35 9.88 -23.13 -2.33
N CYS A 36 9.07 -22.26 -1.69
CA CYS A 36 8.39 -22.56 -0.43
C CYS A 36 7.03 -21.87 -0.37
N ILE A 37 6.04 -22.52 0.27
CA ILE A 37 4.67 -22.04 0.42
C ILE A 37 4.31 -22.07 1.91
N TYR A 38 4.09 -20.91 2.52
CA TYR A 38 3.68 -20.78 3.92
C TYR A 38 2.17 -20.58 4.01
N CYS A 39 1.45 -21.62 4.42
CA CYS A 39 0.03 -21.54 4.76
C CYS A 39 -0.09 -21.08 6.22
N VAL A 40 -0.45 -19.83 6.46
CA VAL A 40 -0.58 -19.28 7.81
C VAL A 40 -2.04 -19.33 8.25
N ILE A 41 -2.36 -20.27 9.14
CA ILE A 41 -3.71 -20.50 9.67
C ILE A 41 -3.99 -19.51 10.78
N ASP A 42 -4.92 -18.59 10.56
CA ASP A 42 -5.28 -17.52 11.51
C ASP A 42 -6.47 -17.95 12.41
N ASP A 43 -6.26 -19.01 13.21
CA ASP A 43 -7.27 -19.60 14.12
C ASP A 43 -8.61 -19.85 13.40
N CYS A 44 -8.54 -20.65 12.35
CA CYS A 44 -9.63 -20.83 11.40
C CYS A 44 -10.58 -21.98 11.78
N PRO A 45 -11.91 -21.74 11.90
CA PRO A 45 -12.88 -22.74 12.34
C PRO A 45 -13.43 -23.64 11.21
N ASP A 46 -13.05 -23.44 9.93
CA ASP A 46 -13.69 -24.06 8.75
C ASP A 46 -12.96 -25.27 8.18
N GLY A 47 -11.93 -25.81 8.86
CA GLY A 47 -11.14 -26.92 8.35
C GLY A 47 -10.03 -26.53 7.36
N SER A 48 -9.69 -25.24 7.21
CA SER A 48 -8.56 -24.81 6.36
C SER A 48 -7.23 -25.41 6.81
N CYS A 49 -7.05 -25.68 8.11
CA CYS A 49 -5.85 -26.31 8.65
C CYS A 49 -5.69 -27.75 8.14
N GLU A 50 -6.76 -28.53 8.15
CA GLU A 50 -6.79 -29.92 7.68
C GLU A 50 -6.48 -29.99 6.17
N VAL A 51 -7.06 -29.05 5.39
CA VAL A 51 -6.80 -28.95 3.95
C VAL A 51 -5.33 -28.61 3.70
N ALA A 52 -4.75 -27.65 4.44
CA ALA A 52 -3.35 -27.27 4.32
C ALA A 52 -2.41 -28.44 4.66
N LYS A 53 -2.66 -29.18 5.76
CA LYS A 53 -1.88 -30.35 6.18
C LYS A 53 -1.97 -31.49 5.17
N LYS A 54 -3.16 -31.73 4.61
CA LYS A 54 -3.34 -32.71 3.55
C LYS A 54 -2.56 -32.33 2.29
N SER A 55 -2.58 -31.06 1.91
CA SER A 55 -1.81 -30.56 0.77
C SER A 55 -0.30 -30.64 1.02
N GLN A 56 0.16 -30.39 2.25
CA GLN A 56 1.56 -30.55 2.66
C GLN A 56 2.06 -31.99 2.47
N SER A 57 1.23 -33.00 2.69
CA SER A 57 1.63 -34.40 2.45
C SER A 57 1.81 -34.73 0.96
N LEU A 58 1.27 -33.91 0.06
CA LEU A 58 1.35 -34.08 -1.40
C LEU A 58 2.43 -33.18 -2.03
N ASP A 59 2.74 -32.04 -1.42
CA ASP A 59 3.73 -31.09 -1.91
C ASP A 59 4.63 -30.63 -0.75
N SER A 60 5.88 -31.10 -0.78
CA SER A 60 6.89 -30.83 0.27
C SER A 60 7.28 -29.35 0.39
N ARG A 61 6.92 -28.50 -0.58
CA ARG A 61 7.14 -27.03 -0.50
C ARG A 61 6.22 -26.36 0.50
N ILE A 62 5.11 -26.99 0.89
CA ILE A 62 4.10 -26.42 1.76
C ILE A 62 4.53 -26.55 3.22
N GLN A 63 4.52 -25.44 3.93
CA GLN A 63 4.69 -25.34 5.38
C GLN A 63 3.43 -24.77 6.02
N VAL A 64 2.93 -25.41 7.06
CA VAL A 64 1.72 -24.97 7.78
C VAL A 64 2.11 -24.33 9.09
N LEU A 65 1.77 -23.04 9.24
CA LEU A 65 2.00 -22.23 10.43
C LEU A 65 0.65 -21.96 11.08
N ASN A 66 0.52 -22.27 12.38
CA ASN A 66 -0.71 -22.03 13.11
C ASN A 66 -0.54 -20.84 14.07
N LEU A 67 -1.51 -19.92 14.07
CA LEU A 67 -1.63 -18.86 15.07
C LEU A 67 -2.60 -19.30 16.17
N ASP A 68 -2.28 -18.96 17.41
CA ASP A 68 -3.08 -19.36 18.60
C ASP A 68 -4.43 -18.63 18.69
N ARG A 69 -4.62 -17.58 17.92
CA ARG A 69 -5.86 -16.77 17.86
C ARG A 69 -5.95 -16.01 16.55
N ASN A 70 -7.18 -15.62 16.17
CA ASN A 70 -7.39 -14.76 15.02
C ASN A 70 -6.79 -13.35 15.22
N CYS A 71 -5.70 -13.06 14.51
CA CYS A 71 -4.97 -11.81 14.56
C CYS A 71 -5.20 -10.93 13.33
N GLY A 72 -5.79 -11.49 12.27
CA GLY A 72 -6.12 -10.83 11.01
C GLY A 72 -5.07 -11.02 9.90
N VAL A 73 -5.51 -10.79 8.67
CA VAL A 73 -4.75 -11.05 7.44
C VAL A 73 -3.35 -10.41 7.41
N GLY A 74 -3.23 -9.18 7.92
CA GLY A 74 -1.93 -8.50 7.99
C GLY A 74 -0.96 -9.21 8.94
N HIS A 75 -1.44 -9.68 10.09
CA HIS A 75 -0.59 -10.42 11.03
C HIS A 75 -0.17 -11.78 10.48
N ALA A 76 -1.08 -12.51 9.86
CA ALA A 76 -0.77 -13.77 9.19
C ALA A 76 0.30 -13.58 8.10
N PHE A 77 0.17 -12.53 7.27
CA PHE A 77 1.18 -12.19 6.28
C PHE A 77 2.54 -11.83 6.90
N ILE A 78 2.56 -11.05 7.99
CA ILE A 78 3.80 -10.71 8.73
C ILE A 78 4.48 -11.96 9.24
N THR A 79 3.72 -12.89 9.86
CA THR A 79 4.25 -14.15 10.39
C THR A 79 4.90 -14.98 9.28
N GLY A 80 4.19 -15.22 8.17
CA GLY A 80 4.75 -15.97 7.03
C GLY A 80 5.95 -15.27 6.39
N THR A 81 5.93 -13.94 6.32
CA THR A 81 7.06 -13.15 5.82
C THR A 81 8.30 -13.31 6.70
N THR A 82 8.14 -13.29 8.02
CA THR A 82 9.25 -13.48 8.97
C THR A 82 9.89 -14.87 8.78
N HIS A 83 9.08 -15.92 8.73
CA HIS A 83 9.59 -17.28 8.45
C HIS A 83 10.29 -17.36 7.10
N ALA A 84 9.74 -16.75 6.05
CA ALA A 84 10.37 -16.71 4.73
C ALA A 84 11.74 -16.00 4.75
N LEU A 85 11.87 -14.92 5.52
CA LEU A 85 13.13 -14.19 5.69
C LEU A 85 14.17 -15.04 6.47
N ASP A 86 13.73 -15.73 7.53
CA ASP A 86 14.59 -16.62 8.35
C ASP A 86 15.09 -17.82 7.53
N ASP A 87 14.24 -18.36 6.65
CA ASP A 87 14.58 -19.44 5.71
C ASP A 87 15.42 -18.94 4.50
N GLY A 88 15.76 -17.64 4.45
CA GLY A 88 16.61 -17.04 3.43
C GLY A 88 15.97 -16.90 2.06
N MET A 89 14.62 -16.76 1.96
CA MET A 89 13.96 -16.47 0.71
C MET A 89 14.31 -15.06 0.20
N GLU A 90 14.45 -14.90 -1.12
CA GLU A 90 14.87 -13.65 -1.74
C GLU A 90 13.69 -12.77 -2.16
N ILE A 91 12.56 -13.39 -2.52
CA ILE A 91 11.31 -12.73 -2.89
C ILE A 91 10.18 -13.39 -2.12
N ILE A 92 9.29 -12.57 -1.55
CA ILE A 92 8.14 -13.03 -0.79
C ILE A 92 6.89 -12.52 -1.48
N VAL A 93 6.00 -13.43 -1.83
CA VAL A 93 4.71 -13.15 -2.50
C VAL A 93 3.58 -13.38 -1.52
N LYS A 94 2.65 -12.44 -1.38
CA LYS A 94 1.36 -12.68 -0.72
C LYS A 94 0.33 -13.11 -1.75
N LEU A 95 -0.35 -14.21 -1.49
CA LEU A 95 -1.45 -14.75 -2.28
C LEU A 95 -2.62 -15.07 -1.35
N ASP A 96 -3.84 -14.62 -1.67
CA ASP A 96 -5.00 -14.95 -0.86
C ASP A 96 -5.52 -16.36 -1.20
N GLY A 97 -5.96 -17.10 -0.16
CA GLY A 97 -6.39 -18.49 -0.28
C GLY A 97 -7.82 -18.67 -0.81
N ASP A 98 -8.55 -17.59 -1.14
CA ASP A 98 -9.95 -17.58 -1.58
C ASP A 98 -10.13 -17.87 -3.08
N GLY A 99 -9.04 -17.99 -3.84
CA GLY A 99 -9.06 -18.30 -5.28
C GLY A 99 -9.37 -17.13 -6.20
N GLN A 100 -9.53 -15.90 -5.67
CA GLN A 100 -9.79 -14.70 -6.49
C GLN A 100 -8.54 -14.24 -7.26
N MET A 101 -7.36 -14.59 -6.78
CA MET A 101 -6.07 -14.30 -7.42
C MET A 101 -5.62 -15.53 -8.24
N ALA A 102 -5.01 -15.28 -9.39
CA ALA A 102 -4.49 -16.32 -10.26
C ALA A 102 -3.03 -16.65 -9.89
N PRO A 103 -2.73 -17.81 -9.26
CA PRO A 103 -1.36 -18.20 -8.91
C PRO A 103 -0.41 -18.21 -10.11
N GLU A 104 -0.93 -18.49 -11.31
CA GLU A 104 -0.18 -18.50 -12.58
C GLU A 104 0.40 -17.12 -12.95
N LYS A 105 -0.03 -16.06 -12.26
CA LYS A 105 0.49 -14.70 -12.44
C LYS A 105 1.69 -14.38 -11.53
N ILE A 106 2.08 -15.31 -10.65
CA ILE A 106 3.27 -15.12 -9.80
C ILE A 106 4.51 -14.77 -10.62
N PRO A 107 4.85 -15.45 -11.75
CA PRO A 107 6.00 -15.06 -12.56
C PRO A 107 5.95 -13.61 -13.04
N ALA A 108 4.81 -13.14 -13.53
CA ALA A 108 4.65 -11.76 -13.96
C ALA A 108 4.74 -10.76 -12.80
N LEU A 109 4.25 -11.15 -11.61
CA LEU A 109 4.32 -10.30 -10.42
C LEU A 109 5.75 -10.13 -9.91
N VAL A 110 6.58 -11.17 -9.97
CA VAL A 110 7.95 -11.13 -9.46
C VAL A 110 8.97 -10.60 -10.48
N GLU A 111 8.62 -10.55 -11.77
CA GLU A 111 9.52 -10.11 -12.84
C GLU A 111 10.17 -8.74 -12.59
N PRO A 112 9.45 -7.67 -12.18
CA PRO A 112 10.07 -6.38 -11.90
C PRO A 112 11.07 -6.42 -10.72
N LEU A 113 10.91 -7.40 -9.80
CA LEU A 113 11.83 -7.60 -8.68
C LEU A 113 13.08 -8.38 -9.12
N LEU A 114 12.90 -9.34 -10.03
CA LEU A 114 13.98 -10.15 -10.59
C LEU A 114 14.89 -9.30 -11.48
N SER A 115 14.31 -8.43 -12.31
CA SER A 115 15.03 -7.48 -13.18
C SER A 115 15.63 -6.30 -12.42
N ALA A 116 15.40 -6.22 -11.10
CA ALA A 116 15.82 -5.11 -10.25
C ALA A 116 15.27 -3.73 -10.68
N GLU A 117 14.11 -3.71 -11.34
CA GLU A 117 13.38 -2.48 -11.69
C GLU A 117 12.55 -1.95 -10.53
N ALA A 118 12.14 -2.83 -9.60
CA ALA A 118 11.34 -2.48 -8.45
C ALA A 118 11.80 -3.21 -7.17
N ASP A 119 11.41 -2.65 -6.02
CA ASP A 119 11.59 -3.23 -4.69
C ASP A 119 10.34 -3.99 -4.23
N PHE A 120 9.19 -3.60 -4.81
CA PHE A 120 7.87 -4.12 -4.49
C PHE A 120 7.00 -4.06 -5.74
N SER A 121 6.22 -5.10 -5.97
CA SER A 121 5.23 -5.13 -7.05
C SER A 121 3.87 -5.52 -6.49
N LYS A 122 2.82 -5.08 -7.15
CA LYS A 122 1.45 -5.44 -6.79
C LYS A 122 0.55 -5.58 -8.00
N GLY A 123 -0.45 -6.44 -7.89
CA GLY A 123 -1.46 -6.61 -8.91
C GLY A 123 -2.34 -5.37 -9.06
N ASN A 124 -2.71 -5.07 -10.30
CA ASN A 124 -3.67 -4.04 -10.66
C ASN A 124 -4.84 -4.66 -11.41
N ARG A 125 -6.03 -4.67 -10.75
CA ARG A 125 -7.27 -5.25 -11.28
C ARG A 125 -8.02 -4.32 -12.23
N PHE A 126 -7.72 -3.03 -12.19
CA PHE A 126 -8.42 -1.98 -12.94
C PHE A 126 -7.68 -1.55 -14.21
N PHE A 127 -6.73 -2.35 -14.67
CA PHE A 127 -5.95 -2.02 -15.86
C PHE A 127 -6.80 -2.05 -17.15
N HIS A 128 -7.84 -2.89 -17.19
CA HIS A 128 -8.74 -2.98 -18.32
C HIS A 128 -10.01 -2.13 -18.06
N LEU A 129 -10.26 -1.15 -18.94
CA LEU A 129 -11.43 -0.25 -18.85
C LEU A 129 -12.77 -0.99 -18.93
N GLU A 130 -12.80 -2.17 -19.55
CA GLU A 130 -13.99 -3.02 -19.67
C GLU A 130 -14.53 -3.45 -18.30
N ASP A 131 -13.64 -3.69 -17.34
CA ASP A 131 -14.00 -4.10 -15.97
C ASP A 131 -14.67 -2.94 -15.17
N LEU A 132 -14.46 -1.69 -15.57
CA LEU A 132 -15.05 -0.51 -14.96
C LEU A 132 -16.46 -0.22 -15.47
N GLN A 133 -16.79 -0.60 -16.71
CA GLN A 133 -18.09 -0.29 -17.33
C GLN A 133 -19.27 -0.99 -16.65
N SER A 134 -19.03 -2.12 -16.01
CA SER A 134 -20.08 -2.88 -15.29
C SER A 134 -20.28 -2.42 -13.84
N MET A 135 -19.51 -1.42 -13.36
CA MET A 135 -19.53 -1.01 -11.96
C MET A 135 -20.54 0.10 -11.69
N PRO A 136 -21.42 -0.02 -10.65
CA PRO A 136 -22.31 1.05 -10.25
C PRO A 136 -21.57 2.36 -9.92
N LEU A 137 -22.12 3.52 -10.33
CA LEU A 137 -21.50 4.84 -10.20
C LEU A 137 -21.06 5.15 -8.75
N ILE A 138 -21.90 4.81 -7.76
CA ILE A 138 -21.61 5.04 -6.34
C ILE A 138 -20.39 4.25 -5.87
N ARG A 139 -20.19 3.04 -6.37
CA ARG A 139 -19.02 2.20 -6.08
C ARG A 139 -17.76 2.75 -6.75
N MET A 140 -17.90 3.26 -7.98
CA MET A 140 -16.81 3.90 -8.71
C MET A 140 -16.34 5.18 -7.98
N LEU A 141 -17.25 6.05 -7.52
CA LEU A 141 -16.91 7.24 -6.75
C LEU A 141 -16.27 6.89 -5.39
N GLY A 142 -16.77 5.85 -4.71
CA GLY A 142 -16.19 5.36 -3.47
C GLY A 142 -14.76 4.85 -3.67
N ASN A 143 -14.52 4.08 -4.71
CA ASN A 143 -13.18 3.58 -5.06
C ASN A 143 -12.24 4.73 -5.46
N ALA A 144 -12.71 5.72 -6.22
CA ALA A 144 -11.91 6.90 -6.58
C ALA A 144 -11.51 7.71 -5.34
N GLY A 145 -12.45 7.95 -4.40
CA GLY A 145 -12.17 8.62 -3.14
C GLY A 145 -11.16 7.84 -2.27
N LEU A 146 -11.33 6.53 -2.15
CA LEU A 146 -10.39 5.68 -1.41
C LEU A 146 -9.01 5.65 -2.08
N SER A 147 -8.95 5.61 -3.41
CA SER A 147 -7.70 5.69 -4.17
C SER A 147 -6.99 7.02 -3.92
N LEU A 148 -7.70 8.15 -3.94
CA LEU A 148 -7.13 9.45 -3.62
C LEU A 148 -6.59 9.52 -2.19
N LEU A 149 -7.35 9.05 -1.20
CA LEU A 149 -6.90 8.99 0.20
C LEU A 149 -5.65 8.11 0.35
N SER A 150 -5.61 6.99 -0.37
CA SER A 150 -4.45 6.10 -0.37
C SER A 150 -3.22 6.79 -1.01
N LYS A 151 -3.37 7.46 -2.15
CA LYS A 151 -2.29 8.23 -2.80
C LYS A 151 -1.75 9.31 -1.87
N LEU A 152 -2.62 10.09 -1.25
CA LEU A 152 -2.24 11.11 -0.26
C LEU A 152 -1.48 10.50 0.93
N SER A 153 -1.97 9.41 1.49
CA SER A 153 -1.38 8.81 2.70
C SER A 153 -0.10 8.05 2.44
N THR A 154 0.01 7.40 1.28
CA THR A 154 1.16 6.56 0.92
C THR A 154 2.23 7.31 0.13
N GLY A 155 1.85 8.36 -0.63
CA GLY A 155 2.74 9.09 -1.52
C GLY A 155 3.08 8.37 -2.83
N TYR A 156 2.41 7.26 -3.13
CA TYR A 156 2.51 6.56 -4.41
C TYR A 156 1.40 7.02 -5.35
N TRP A 157 1.60 8.15 -6.00
CA TRP A 157 0.64 8.77 -6.90
C TRP A 157 0.45 7.99 -8.21
N ASN A 158 1.42 7.18 -8.58
CA ASN A 158 1.43 6.34 -9.77
C ASN A 158 0.65 5.03 -9.63
N LEU A 159 0.28 4.60 -8.41
CA LEU A 159 -0.45 3.35 -8.20
C LEU A 159 -1.94 3.54 -8.47
N PHE A 160 -2.54 2.57 -9.15
CA PHE A 160 -3.96 2.61 -9.51
C PHE A 160 -4.85 1.82 -8.56
N ASP A 161 -4.42 0.63 -8.13
CA ASP A 161 -5.17 -0.28 -7.22
C ASP A 161 -4.43 -0.46 -5.88
N PRO A 162 -4.46 0.53 -4.96
CA PRO A 162 -3.67 0.49 -3.73
C PRO A 162 -4.10 -0.60 -2.74
N THR A 163 -5.29 -1.18 -2.90
CA THR A 163 -5.89 -2.15 -1.97
C THR A 163 -5.81 -3.60 -2.46
N ASN A 164 -5.15 -3.85 -3.59
CA ASN A 164 -4.95 -5.22 -4.05
C ASN A 164 -3.94 -5.96 -3.16
N GLY A 165 -4.35 -7.10 -2.63
CA GLY A 165 -3.54 -7.93 -1.74
C GLY A 165 -2.55 -8.87 -2.44
N PHE A 166 -2.58 -9.02 -3.77
CA PHE A 166 -1.60 -9.81 -4.52
C PHE A 166 -0.35 -8.97 -4.72
N ILE A 167 0.65 -9.22 -3.90
CA ILE A 167 1.86 -8.40 -3.79
C ILE A 167 3.11 -9.27 -3.76
N ALA A 168 4.24 -8.71 -4.20
CA ALA A 168 5.56 -9.31 -4.01
C ALA A 168 6.55 -8.26 -3.51
N ILE A 169 7.47 -8.69 -2.64
CA ILE A 169 8.48 -7.84 -2.03
C ILE A 169 9.84 -8.52 -2.04
N ARG A 170 10.90 -7.76 -2.30
CA ARG A 170 12.29 -8.24 -2.13
C ARG A 170 12.63 -8.39 -0.66
N ALA A 171 13.32 -9.46 -0.30
CA ALA A 171 13.75 -9.73 1.09
C ALA A 171 14.58 -8.57 1.66
N GLU A 172 15.47 -7.96 0.87
CA GLU A 172 16.27 -6.80 1.30
C GLU A 172 15.40 -5.62 1.73
N THR A 173 14.32 -5.36 1.00
CA THR A 173 13.36 -4.31 1.35
C THR A 173 12.51 -4.73 2.54
N ALA A 174 12.05 -5.99 2.58
CA ALA A 174 11.27 -6.54 3.67
C ALA A 174 12.02 -6.48 5.02
N LYS A 175 13.31 -6.75 5.06
CA LYS A 175 14.17 -6.65 6.27
C LYS A 175 14.24 -5.23 6.86
N ARG A 176 13.98 -4.21 6.07
CA ARG A 176 14.03 -2.80 6.51
C ARG A 176 12.68 -2.28 7.02
N ILE A 177 11.60 -3.04 6.84
CA ILE A 177 10.27 -2.65 7.26
C ILE A 177 10.10 -2.90 8.76
N PRO A 178 9.61 -1.92 9.54
CA PRO A 178 9.24 -2.11 10.94
C PRO A 178 7.90 -2.85 11.02
N TRP A 179 7.92 -4.17 10.90
CA TRP A 179 6.73 -5.03 10.87
C TRP A 179 5.86 -4.93 12.13
N ASP A 180 6.47 -4.63 13.27
CA ASP A 180 5.78 -4.39 14.55
C ASP A 180 4.81 -3.21 14.52
N LYS A 181 5.05 -2.26 13.62
CA LYS A 181 4.26 -1.02 13.45
C LYS A 181 3.23 -1.10 12.33
N ILE A 182 3.15 -2.21 11.60
CA ILE A 182 2.17 -2.39 10.53
C ILE A 182 0.83 -2.82 11.10
N HIS A 183 -0.25 -2.31 10.51
CA HIS A 183 -1.62 -2.67 10.90
C HIS A 183 -1.87 -4.17 10.66
N ARG A 184 -2.43 -4.87 11.64
CA ARG A 184 -2.57 -6.34 11.61
C ARG A 184 -3.76 -6.87 10.84
N ARG A 185 -4.75 -6.01 10.52
CA ARG A 185 -5.99 -6.37 9.80
C ARG A 185 -6.01 -5.72 8.43
N TYR A 186 -7.19 -5.53 7.83
CA TYR A 186 -7.43 -5.09 6.45
C TYR A 186 -6.75 -3.78 6.00
N PHE A 187 -6.30 -2.92 6.90
CA PHE A 187 -5.59 -1.70 6.54
C PHE A 187 -4.09 -1.92 6.26
N PHE A 188 -3.59 -3.15 6.40
CA PHE A 188 -2.15 -3.43 6.36
C PHE A 188 -1.51 -3.10 4.99
N GLU A 189 -2.21 -3.31 3.86
CA GLU A 189 -1.68 -2.98 2.52
C GLU A 189 -1.36 -1.48 2.41
N SER A 190 -2.28 -0.62 2.82
CA SER A 190 -2.07 0.82 2.80
C SER A 190 -0.98 1.26 3.79
N ASP A 191 -0.90 0.63 4.96
CA ASP A 191 0.14 0.93 5.95
C ASP A 191 1.51 0.43 5.48
N LEU A 192 1.58 -0.72 4.80
CA LEU A 192 2.78 -1.24 4.16
C LEU A 192 3.29 -0.29 3.07
N LEU A 193 2.42 0.18 2.17
CA LEU A 193 2.77 1.17 1.14
C LEU A 193 3.31 2.46 1.77
N PHE A 194 2.67 2.96 2.83
CA PHE A 194 3.19 4.11 3.57
C PHE A 194 4.62 3.88 4.06
N ARG A 195 4.92 2.70 4.65
CA ARG A 195 6.27 2.35 5.11
C ARG A 195 7.26 2.23 3.96
N LEU A 196 6.87 1.60 2.86
CA LEU A 196 7.69 1.50 1.65
C LEU A 196 8.08 2.88 1.12
N ASN A 197 7.16 3.86 1.12
CA ASN A 197 7.48 5.24 0.73
C ASN A 197 8.50 5.89 1.67
N THR A 198 8.38 5.67 2.99
CA THR A 198 9.38 6.18 3.94
C THR A 198 10.78 5.57 3.72
N LEU A 199 10.87 4.37 3.16
CA LEU A 199 12.11 3.72 2.74
C LEU A 199 12.57 4.13 1.33
N ARG A 200 11.79 4.94 0.60
CA ARG A 200 12.00 5.29 -0.82
C ARG A 200 12.03 4.07 -1.74
N ALA A 201 11.30 3.02 -1.39
CA ALA A 201 11.19 1.82 -2.22
C ALA A 201 10.43 2.12 -3.52
N VAL A 202 10.88 1.54 -4.63
CA VAL A 202 10.16 1.61 -5.90
C VAL A 202 9.04 0.57 -5.91
N VAL A 203 7.81 1.06 -6.13
CA VAL A 203 6.60 0.22 -6.22
C VAL A 203 6.01 0.30 -7.62
N VAL A 204 5.70 -0.86 -8.20
CA VAL A 204 5.10 -0.96 -9.54
C VAL A 204 3.79 -1.75 -9.51
N ASP A 205 2.84 -1.32 -10.35
CA ASP A 205 1.62 -2.05 -10.64
C ASP A 205 1.86 -3.06 -11.77
N VAL A 206 1.41 -4.30 -11.59
CA VAL A 206 1.45 -5.37 -12.60
C VAL A 206 0.02 -5.65 -13.08
N PRO A 207 -0.28 -5.48 -14.37
CA PRO A 207 -1.62 -5.74 -14.90
C PRO A 207 -2.06 -7.18 -14.70
N MET A 208 -3.26 -7.38 -14.14
CA MET A 208 -3.84 -8.71 -14.02
C MET A 208 -5.36 -8.68 -14.06
N LYS A 209 -5.94 -9.74 -14.61
CA LYS A 209 -7.39 -9.96 -14.55
C LYS A 209 -7.76 -10.53 -13.19
N SER A 210 -8.78 -9.98 -12.55
CA SER A 210 -9.37 -10.57 -11.35
C SER A 210 -10.56 -11.45 -11.73
N HIS A 211 -10.65 -12.61 -11.10
CA HIS A 211 -11.85 -13.43 -11.15
C HIS A 211 -12.74 -13.05 -9.96
N TYR A 212 -13.76 -12.24 -10.22
CA TYR A 212 -14.77 -11.94 -9.18
C TYR A 212 -15.65 -13.17 -8.98
N ALA A 213 -15.32 -14.00 -7.99
CA ALA A 213 -16.27 -14.96 -7.45
C ALA A 213 -17.26 -14.20 -6.54
N ASN A 214 -18.51 -14.71 -6.45
CA ASN A 214 -19.59 -14.12 -5.63
C ASN A 214 -19.36 -14.23 -4.11
N GLU A 215 -18.16 -14.12 -3.64
CA GLU A 215 -17.84 -14.24 -2.22
C GLU A 215 -18.11 -12.93 -1.47
N ARG A 216 -18.74 -13.08 -0.29
CA ARG A 216 -19.00 -11.96 0.62
C ARG A 216 -17.72 -11.58 1.32
N SER A 217 -17.27 -10.33 1.14
CA SER A 217 -16.17 -9.77 1.92
C SER A 217 -16.50 -9.83 3.42
N ASN A 218 -15.60 -10.35 4.21
CA ASN A 218 -15.71 -10.34 5.69
C ASN A 218 -15.48 -8.94 6.30
N LEU A 219 -15.21 -7.94 5.47
CA LEU A 219 -15.01 -6.55 5.90
C LEU A 219 -16.36 -5.85 6.11
N SER A 220 -16.63 -5.38 7.33
CA SER A 220 -17.76 -4.50 7.59
C SER A 220 -17.57 -3.15 6.88
N ILE A 221 -18.45 -2.86 5.92
CA ILE A 221 -18.38 -1.62 5.12
C ILE A 221 -18.44 -0.37 6.02
N VAL A 222 -19.29 -0.38 7.05
CA VAL A 222 -19.44 0.74 7.98
C VAL A 222 -18.17 0.97 8.79
N THR A 223 -17.58 -0.10 9.31
CA THR A 223 -16.31 -0.02 10.06
C THR A 223 -15.18 0.48 9.19
N ALA A 224 -15.09 0.00 7.94
CA ALA A 224 -14.09 0.45 6.99
C ALA A 224 -14.27 1.93 6.60
N ALA A 225 -15.51 2.37 6.37
CA ALA A 225 -15.82 3.76 5.99
C ALA A 225 -15.43 4.79 7.07
N ILE A 226 -15.41 4.40 8.35
CA ILE A 226 -15.00 5.29 9.44
C ILE A 226 -13.53 5.14 9.78
N GLN A 227 -13.01 3.92 9.88
CA GLN A 227 -11.64 3.67 10.34
C GLN A 227 -10.60 3.96 9.26
N PHE A 228 -10.87 3.65 7.99
CA PHE A 228 -9.88 3.85 6.92
C PHE A 228 -9.52 5.32 6.71
N PRO A 229 -10.47 6.27 6.61
CA PRO A 229 -10.13 7.69 6.54
C PRO A 229 -9.27 8.16 7.71
N TYR A 230 -9.57 7.74 8.93
CA TYR A 230 -8.76 8.06 10.11
C TYR A 230 -7.32 7.56 9.96
N TYR A 231 -7.12 6.28 9.57
CA TYR A 231 -5.79 5.73 9.38
C TYR A 231 -5.05 6.39 8.20
N HIS A 232 -5.75 6.72 7.12
CA HIS A 232 -5.17 7.45 5.99
C HIS A 232 -4.71 8.85 6.40
N VAL A 233 -5.54 9.62 7.11
CA VAL A 233 -5.15 10.95 7.62
C VAL A 233 -3.96 10.86 8.56
N ARG A 234 -3.97 9.91 9.49
CA ARG A 234 -2.84 9.67 10.40
C ARG A 234 -1.55 9.36 9.62
N ASN A 235 -1.60 8.48 8.63
CA ASN A 235 -0.44 8.12 7.84
C ASN A 235 0.02 9.28 6.95
N PHE A 236 -0.91 10.06 6.38
CA PHE A 236 -0.62 11.27 5.63
C PHE A 236 0.19 12.26 6.47
N LEU A 237 -0.30 12.62 7.65
CA LEU A 237 0.39 13.55 8.54
C LEU A 237 1.78 13.05 8.96
N LYS A 238 1.89 11.76 9.30
CA LYS A 238 3.19 11.13 9.61
C LYS A 238 4.14 11.16 8.42
N ARG A 239 3.65 10.84 7.21
CA ARG A 239 4.45 10.84 5.98
C ARG A 239 4.97 12.25 5.68
N ILE A 240 4.07 13.25 5.68
CA ILE A 240 4.43 14.63 5.42
C ILE A 240 5.50 15.11 6.40
N PHE A 241 5.26 14.91 7.70
CA PHE A 241 6.22 15.32 8.73
C PHE A 241 7.56 14.61 8.57
N TYR A 242 7.55 13.27 8.39
CA TYR A 242 8.78 12.50 8.24
C TYR A 242 9.55 12.85 6.95
N CYS A 243 8.86 12.86 5.81
CA CYS A 243 9.53 13.02 4.51
C CYS A 243 10.02 14.45 4.26
N TYR A 244 9.25 15.46 4.70
CA TYR A 244 9.51 16.87 4.35
C TYR A 244 10.10 17.71 5.49
N PHE A 245 10.12 17.20 6.72
CA PHE A 245 10.68 17.96 7.85
C PHE A 245 11.79 17.22 8.59
N LEU A 246 11.70 15.88 8.71
CA LEU A 246 12.72 15.11 9.43
C LEU A 246 13.81 14.58 8.50
N ARG A 247 13.44 13.95 7.37
CA ARG A 247 14.41 13.34 6.48
C ARG A 247 15.07 14.34 5.54
N GLU A 248 14.26 15.15 4.87
CA GLU A 248 14.72 16.14 3.89
C GLU A 248 13.94 17.43 4.05
N PHE A 249 14.62 18.50 4.41
CA PHE A 249 14.04 19.84 4.35
C PHE A 249 14.32 20.43 2.96
N ASN A 250 13.28 20.66 2.17
CA ASN A 250 13.39 21.10 0.79
C ASN A 250 12.35 22.19 0.45
N ILE A 251 12.28 22.58 -0.84
CA ILE A 251 11.35 23.63 -1.28
C ILE A 251 9.88 23.31 -0.99
N ALA A 252 9.49 22.02 -0.98
CA ALA A 252 8.12 21.63 -0.64
C ALA A 252 7.81 21.89 0.84
N SER A 253 8.80 21.74 1.74
CA SER A 253 8.66 22.10 3.15
C SER A 253 8.33 23.59 3.32
N LEU A 254 9.01 24.45 2.54
CA LEU A 254 8.73 25.89 2.52
C LEU A 254 7.35 26.20 1.96
N TYR A 255 6.96 25.58 0.86
CA TYR A 255 5.61 25.73 0.28
C TYR A 255 4.53 25.34 1.29
N LEU A 256 4.69 24.24 1.99
CA LEU A 256 3.70 23.80 2.98
C LEU A 256 3.60 24.76 4.17
N MET A 257 4.73 25.21 4.72
CA MET A 257 4.72 26.19 5.83
C MET A 257 4.10 27.52 5.40
N LEU A 258 4.49 28.03 4.22
CA LEU A 258 3.96 29.27 3.66
C LEU A 258 2.46 29.17 3.42
N SER A 259 2.01 28.04 2.86
CA SER A 259 0.59 27.77 2.64
C SER A 259 -0.22 27.80 3.93
N ILE A 260 0.22 27.07 4.97
CA ILE A 260 -0.47 27.03 6.26
C ILE A 260 -0.52 28.42 6.89
N GLY A 261 0.58 29.16 6.85
CA GLY A 261 0.66 30.52 7.40
C GLY A 261 -0.26 31.51 6.66
N LEU A 262 -0.20 31.53 5.33
CA LEU A 262 -0.99 32.48 4.53
C LEU A 262 -2.49 32.14 4.53
N ILE A 263 -2.86 30.87 4.41
CA ILE A 263 -4.28 30.45 4.49
C ILE A 263 -4.82 30.73 5.89
N GLY A 264 -4.06 30.37 6.93
CA GLY A 264 -4.44 30.64 8.32
C GLY A 264 -4.63 32.12 8.59
N PHE A 265 -3.68 32.97 8.18
CA PHE A 265 -3.80 34.42 8.33
C PHE A 265 -4.97 34.99 7.55
N GLY A 266 -5.07 34.69 6.25
CA GLY A 266 -6.11 35.25 5.38
C GLY A 266 -7.52 34.85 5.84
N THR A 267 -7.68 33.59 6.27
CA THR A 267 -8.98 33.09 6.79
C THR A 267 -9.31 33.79 8.11
N SER A 268 -8.39 33.83 9.08
CA SER A 268 -8.64 34.41 10.40
C SER A 268 -8.91 35.92 10.29
N PHE A 269 -8.07 36.65 9.53
CA PHE A 269 -8.23 38.08 9.30
C PHE A 269 -9.54 38.39 8.59
N GLY A 270 -9.88 37.62 7.55
CA GLY A 270 -11.12 37.78 6.79
C GLY A 270 -12.35 37.56 7.65
N LEU A 271 -12.39 36.46 8.42
CA LEU A 271 -13.52 36.14 9.32
C LEU A 271 -13.72 37.21 10.40
N VAL A 272 -12.64 37.65 11.06
CA VAL A 272 -12.72 38.67 12.11
C VAL A 272 -13.28 39.98 11.55
N ASN A 273 -12.77 40.45 10.41
CA ASN A 273 -13.27 41.69 9.80
C ASN A 273 -14.67 41.58 9.22
N TRP A 274 -15.06 40.38 8.72
CA TRP A 274 -16.42 40.13 8.25
C TRP A 274 -17.44 40.17 9.41
N ILE A 275 -17.15 39.52 10.54
CA ILE A 275 -17.99 39.56 11.74
C ILE A 275 -18.15 40.97 12.25
N ARG A 276 -17.00 41.72 12.39
CA ARG A 276 -17.02 43.14 12.82
C ARG A 276 -17.84 44.02 11.87
N GLY A 277 -17.67 43.87 10.56
CA GLY A 277 -18.44 44.63 9.58
C GLY A 277 -19.95 44.35 9.69
N TYR A 278 -20.33 43.10 9.94
CA TYR A 278 -21.72 42.71 10.17
C TYR A 278 -22.30 43.32 11.43
N GLU A 279 -21.58 43.28 12.57
CA GLU A 279 -22.01 43.84 13.85
C GLU A 279 -22.16 45.39 13.80
N LEU A 280 -21.22 46.05 13.12
CA LEU A 280 -21.19 47.50 13.00
C LEU A 280 -21.99 48.04 11.82
N ASN A 281 -22.62 47.17 11.02
CA ASN A 281 -23.32 47.50 9.77
C ASN A 281 -22.45 48.37 8.83
N GLN A 282 -21.15 48.04 8.72
CA GLN A 282 -20.15 48.77 7.92
C GLN A 282 -19.59 47.87 6.80
N LEU A 283 -19.39 48.46 5.64
CA LEU A 283 -18.73 47.77 4.51
C LEU A 283 -17.25 47.71 4.75
N ALA A 284 -16.66 46.57 4.41
CA ALA A 284 -15.21 46.41 4.45
C ALA A 284 -14.50 47.31 3.42
N SER A 285 -13.39 47.94 3.80
CA SER A 285 -12.59 48.69 2.85
C SER A 285 -11.93 47.77 1.79
N ALA A 286 -11.59 48.32 0.62
CA ALA A 286 -10.85 47.58 -0.39
C ALA A 286 -9.53 47.00 0.13
N GLY A 287 -8.84 47.76 1.02
CA GLY A 287 -7.63 47.28 1.68
C GLY A 287 -7.89 46.08 2.59
N THR A 288 -8.97 46.07 3.39
CA THR A 288 -9.36 44.95 4.24
C THR A 288 -9.65 43.71 3.42
N VAL A 289 -10.37 43.85 2.30
CA VAL A 289 -10.66 42.73 1.39
C VAL A 289 -9.39 42.16 0.76
N MET A 290 -8.47 43.03 0.31
CA MET A 290 -7.19 42.64 -0.27
C MET A 290 -6.29 41.92 0.75
N PHE A 291 -6.21 42.42 2.01
CA PHE A 291 -5.43 41.76 3.06
C PHE A 291 -5.98 40.40 3.48
N ALA A 292 -7.25 40.11 3.27
CA ALA A 292 -7.82 38.78 3.42
C ALA A 292 -7.61 37.89 2.17
N ALA A 293 -7.93 38.41 0.99
CA ALA A 293 -7.98 37.62 -0.24
C ALA A 293 -6.59 37.27 -0.79
N LEU A 294 -5.64 38.21 -0.80
CA LEU A 294 -4.31 37.99 -1.38
C LEU A 294 -3.53 36.88 -0.66
N PRO A 295 -3.45 36.85 0.69
CA PRO A 295 -2.82 35.72 1.38
C PRO A 295 -3.52 34.38 1.11
N LEU A 296 -4.86 34.36 1.01
CA LEU A 296 -5.60 33.13 0.64
C LEU A 296 -5.18 32.62 -0.74
N ILE A 297 -5.15 33.51 -1.75
CA ILE A 297 -4.78 33.13 -3.11
C ILE A 297 -3.35 32.60 -3.15
N LEU A 298 -2.39 33.34 -2.58
CA LEU A 298 -0.99 32.93 -2.53
C LEU A 298 -0.78 31.65 -1.71
N GLY A 299 -1.52 31.49 -0.61
CA GLY A 299 -1.48 30.31 0.23
C GLY A 299 -2.00 29.06 -0.51
N TRP A 300 -3.09 29.18 -1.24
CA TRP A 300 -3.59 28.09 -2.11
C TRP A 300 -2.62 27.76 -3.22
N GLN A 301 -1.98 28.76 -3.85
CA GLN A 301 -0.96 28.52 -4.85
C GLN A 301 0.25 27.78 -4.27
N ALA A 302 0.71 28.14 -3.09
CA ALA A 302 1.76 27.42 -2.39
C ALA A 302 1.37 25.99 -2.06
N LEU A 303 0.11 25.74 -1.65
CA LEU A 303 -0.41 24.40 -1.39
C LEU A 303 -0.42 23.53 -2.65
N LEU A 304 -0.87 24.08 -3.77
CA LEU A 304 -0.85 23.38 -5.06
C LEU A 304 0.57 23.06 -5.52
N SER A 305 1.52 24.00 -5.30
CA SER A 305 2.94 23.79 -5.58
C SER A 305 3.55 22.68 -4.71
N PHE A 306 3.16 22.59 -3.43
CA PHE A 306 3.53 21.49 -2.56
C PHE A 306 3.04 20.15 -3.11
N PHE A 307 1.75 20.05 -3.48
CA PHE A 307 1.21 18.80 -4.03
C PHE A 307 1.82 18.45 -5.40
N ALA A 308 2.10 19.43 -6.25
CA ALA A 308 2.79 19.19 -7.53
C ALA A 308 4.18 18.57 -7.30
N PHE A 309 4.90 19.06 -6.29
CA PHE A 309 6.18 18.47 -5.89
C PHE A 309 6.01 17.05 -5.34
N ASP A 310 5.03 16.81 -4.46
CA ASP A 310 4.76 15.49 -3.85
C ASP A 310 4.41 14.45 -4.92
N VAL A 311 3.59 14.82 -5.92
CA VAL A 311 3.25 13.96 -7.08
C VAL A 311 4.50 13.60 -7.88
N GLY A 312 5.40 14.55 -8.10
CA GLY A 312 6.66 14.32 -8.83
C GLY A 312 7.71 13.53 -8.04
N ASN A 313 7.58 13.48 -6.71
CA ASN A 313 8.58 12.91 -5.79
C ASN A 313 8.39 11.41 -5.50
N VAL A 314 7.64 10.68 -6.34
CA VAL A 314 7.52 9.22 -6.24
C VAL A 314 8.89 8.58 -6.45
N PRO A 315 9.27 7.55 -5.66
CA PRO A 315 10.55 6.85 -5.83
C PRO A 315 10.67 6.23 -7.23
N LYS A 316 11.83 6.47 -7.89
CA LYS A 316 12.10 6.02 -9.27
C LYS A 316 13.31 5.10 -9.39
N LYS A 317 14.16 5.04 -8.35
CA LYS A 317 15.36 4.20 -8.34
C LYS A 317 15.23 3.18 -7.23
N PRO A 318 15.27 1.88 -7.55
CA PRO A 318 15.22 0.81 -6.55
C PRO A 318 16.34 0.92 -5.52
N THR A 319 16.08 0.48 -4.31
CA THR A 319 17.06 0.43 -3.23
C THR A 319 18.08 -0.68 -3.56
N ARG A 320 19.27 -0.30 -4.04
CA ARG A 320 20.35 -1.27 -4.28
C ARG A 320 20.87 -1.82 -2.96
N SER A 321 21.22 -3.11 -2.93
CA SER A 321 22.01 -3.66 -1.83
C SER A 321 23.40 -3.00 -1.86
N SER A 322 23.92 -2.67 -0.69
CA SER A 322 25.28 -2.14 -0.52
C SER A 322 26.40 -3.12 -0.96
N ALA A 323 26.03 -4.31 -1.39
CA ALA A 323 26.98 -5.33 -1.85
C ALA A 323 27.53 -5.09 -3.27
N SER A 324 26.87 -4.22 -4.09
CA SER A 324 27.36 -3.93 -5.45
C SER A 324 28.24 -2.68 -5.57
N SER A 325 28.40 -1.91 -4.50
CA SER A 325 29.24 -0.69 -4.52
C SER A 325 30.73 -0.93 -4.17
N VAL A 326 31.11 -2.16 -3.86
CA VAL A 326 32.52 -2.52 -3.53
C VAL A 326 33.28 -3.03 -4.77
N ALA A 327 32.62 -3.23 -5.90
CA ALA A 327 33.25 -3.73 -7.14
C ALA A 327 33.66 -2.62 -8.14
N ASP A 328 33.32 -1.34 -7.86
CA ASP A 328 33.59 -0.21 -8.75
C ASP A 328 34.46 0.88 -8.08
N VAL A 329 35.43 0.49 -7.23
CA VAL A 329 36.52 1.40 -6.77
C VAL A 329 37.88 0.78 -7.07
#